data_b2afbfc5c3c288073e78799b8dcf803e
#
_entry.id   b2afbfc5c3c288073e78799b8dcf803e
#
_cell.length_a   1.000
_cell.length_b   1.000
_cell.length_c   1.000
_cell.angle_alpha   90.00
_cell.angle_beta   90.00
_cell.angle_gamma   90.00
#
_symmetry.space_group_name_H-M   'P 1'
#
loop_
_entity.id
_entity.type
_entity.pdbx_description
1 polymer ?
#
loop_
_entity_poly.entity_id
_entity_poly.type
_entity_poly.pdbx_seq_one_letter_code
_entity_poly.pdbx_strand_id
1 'polypeptide(L)'
;FVFTCSSAAYYKWVEDIDPQMFEEIKMMVKKGRWVPVNGWWVQPDCNMPSGESYARQALYSQLYYYEKFGITCKTGYNVDSFGHNAMMPQLLQKSGMDFYVFQRPGMHENDEIPENLFWWDSADGSRVLTYRLPGGYGTDGIEALSRRIDELDKRADEVGYGLMLFYGVGNHGGGPTRGDIE
;
A
#
# COMPACT_ATOMS: atom_id res chain seq x y z
N PHE A 1 13.64 -9.98 -3.45
CA PHE A 1 12.64 -8.91 -3.32
C PHE A 1 11.51 -9.32 -2.40
N VAL A 2 10.72 -8.37 -1.92
CA VAL A 2 9.50 -8.59 -1.16
C VAL A 2 8.33 -8.08 -1.99
N PHE A 3 7.32 -8.90 -2.18
CA PHE A 3 6.12 -8.54 -2.90
C PHE A 3 5.06 -8.01 -1.93
N THR A 4 4.47 -6.87 -2.24
CA THR A 4 3.32 -6.33 -1.51
C THR A 4 2.05 -6.47 -2.33
N CYS A 5 0.99 -6.97 -1.72
CA CYS A 5 -0.29 -7.09 -2.40
C CYS A 5 -1.40 -6.51 -1.51
N SER A 6 -2.16 -5.60 -2.08
CA SER A 6 -3.28 -4.96 -1.40
C SER A 6 -4.58 -5.70 -1.67
N SER A 7 -5.54 -5.46 -0.77
CA SER A 7 -6.96 -5.82 -0.86
C SER A 7 -7.28 -7.29 -0.61
N ALA A 8 -8.02 -7.52 0.48
CA ALA A 8 -8.46 -8.85 0.88
C ALA A 8 -9.30 -9.56 -0.20
N ALA A 9 -10.04 -8.79 -1.00
CA ALA A 9 -10.83 -9.33 -2.12
C ALA A 9 -10.00 -10.15 -3.10
N TYR A 10 -8.77 -9.73 -3.42
CA TYR A 10 -7.91 -10.46 -4.35
C TYR A 10 -7.50 -11.82 -3.80
N TYR A 11 -7.16 -11.88 -2.52
CA TYR A 11 -6.84 -13.15 -1.85
C TYR A 11 -8.06 -14.08 -1.82
N LYS A 12 -9.24 -13.53 -1.56
CA LYS A 12 -10.49 -14.30 -1.59
C LYS A 12 -10.77 -14.87 -2.97
N TRP A 13 -10.55 -14.10 -4.03
CA TRP A 13 -10.71 -14.59 -5.39
C TRP A 13 -9.71 -15.69 -5.74
N VAL A 14 -8.45 -15.55 -5.34
CA VAL A 14 -7.45 -16.61 -5.54
C VAL A 14 -7.83 -17.86 -4.73
N GLU A 15 -8.26 -17.71 -3.47
CA GLU A 15 -8.74 -18.84 -2.66
C GLU A 15 -9.87 -19.62 -3.35
N ASP A 16 -10.80 -18.89 -4.00
CA ASP A 16 -11.96 -19.51 -4.67
C ASP A 16 -11.63 -20.15 -6.03
N ILE A 17 -10.69 -19.54 -6.78
CA ILE A 17 -10.40 -19.95 -8.15
C ILE A 17 -9.23 -20.94 -8.22
N ASP A 18 -8.20 -20.72 -7.41
CA ASP A 18 -6.99 -21.55 -7.36
C ASP A 18 -6.53 -21.75 -5.92
N PRO A 19 -7.15 -22.69 -5.19
CA PRO A 19 -6.80 -22.99 -3.81
C PRO A 19 -5.33 -23.43 -3.63
N GLN A 20 -4.71 -24.03 -4.65
CA GLN A 20 -3.30 -24.42 -4.60
C GLN A 20 -2.40 -23.19 -4.59
N MET A 21 -2.60 -22.23 -5.48
CA MET A 21 -1.91 -20.96 -5.49
C MET A 21 -2.13 -20.21 -4.17
N PHE A 22 -3.32 -20.27 -3.60
CA PHE A 22 -3.60 -19.64 -2.30
C PHE A 22 -2.72 -20.22 -1.17
N GLU A 23 -2.52 -21.54 -1.12
CA GLU A 23 -1.60 -22.15 -0.16
C GLU A 23 -0.13 -21.73 -0.39
N GLU A 24 0.29 -21.55 -1.65
CA GLU A 24 1.62 -21.03 -1.96
C GLU A 24 1.78 -19.58 -1.46
N ILE A 25 0.76 -18.74 -1.63
CA ILE A 25 0.74 -17.38 -1.06
C ILE A 25 0.87 -17.43 0.46
N LYS A 26 0.13 -18.29 1.14
CA LYS A 26 0.25 -18.45 2.61
C LYS A 26 1.66 -18.81 3.04
N MET A 27 2.31 -19.71 2.30
CA MET A 27 3.71 -20.05 2.56
C MET A 27 4.65 -18.84 2.38
N MET A 28 4.42 -18.04 1.35
CA MET A 28 5.24 -16.86 1.09
C MET A 28 5.00 -15.75 2.12
N VAL A 29 3.77 -15.59 2.60
CA VAL A 29 3.44 -14.69 3.71
C VAL A 29 4.19 -15.13 4.98
N LYS A 30 4.15 -16.43 5.32
CA LYS A 30 4.87 -16.96 6.48
C LYS A 30 6.39 -16.77 6.39
N LYS A 31 6.95 -16.79 5.17
CA LYS A 31 8.38 -16.52 4.93
C LYS A 31 8.74 -15.02 4.91
N GLY A 32 7.77 -14.12 5.05
CA GLY A 32 7.98 -12.67 4.94
C GLY A 32 8.37 -12.19 3.53
N ARG A 33 8.11 -12.99 2.49
CA ARG A 33 8.39 -12.66 1.09
C ARG A 33 7.18 -12.09 0.35
N TRP A 34 6.01 -12.24 0.94
CA TRP A 34 4.75 -11.67 0.49
C TRP A 34 4.11 -10.96 1.68
N VAL A 35 3.85 -9.66 1.54
CA VAL A 35 3.31 -8.83 2.60
C VAL A 35 1.91 -8.36 2.20
N PRO A 36 0.87 -8.90 2.88
CA PRO A 36 -0.46 -8.32 2.76
C PRO A 36 -0.47 -6.90 3.31
N VAL A 37 -0.91 -5.96 2.49
CA VAL A 37 -1.10 -4.56 2.86
C VAL A 37 -2.55 -4.16 2.61
N ASN A 38 -2.95 -3.00 3.11
CA ASN A 38 -4.32 -2.52 3.02
C ASN A 38 -5.32 -3.35 3.82
N GLY A 39 -5.53 -2.98 5.07
CA GLY A 39 -6.50 -3.63 5.96
C GLY A 39 -7.97 -3.40 5.58
N TRP A 40 -8.27 -2.95 4.36
CA TRP A 40 -9.60 -2.83 3.79
C TRP A 40 -9.88 -3.93 2.76
N TRP A 41 -11.15 -4.22 2.53
CA TRP A 41 -11.59 -5.27 1.61
C TRP A 41 -11.15 -5.00 0.17
N VAL A 42 -11.31 -3.75 -0.27
CA VAL A 42 -10.77 -3.21 -1.52
C VAL A 42 -10.04 -1.91 -1.24
N GLN A 43 -9.27 -1.39 -2.20
CA GLN A 43 -8.72 -0.05 -2.12
C GLN A 43 -9.87 0.95 -2.33
N PRO A 44 -10.32 1.67 -1.28
CA PRO A 44 -11.49 2.53 -1.42
C PRO A 44 -11.14 3.87 -2.04
N ASP A 45 -12.11 4.54 -2.66
CA ASP A 45 -12.07 5.98 -2.81
C ASP A 45 -12.03 6.64 -1.42
N CYS A 46 -11.21 7.68 -1.25
CA CYS A 46 -10.97 8.23 0.08
C CYS A 46 -11.92 9.36 0.50
N ASN A 47 -12.82 9.80 -0.38
CA ASN A 47 -13.76 10.89 -0.11
C ASN A 47 -15.24 10.49 -0.28
N MET A 48 -15.54 9.47 -1.06
CA MET A 48 -16.91 9.08 -1.40
C MET A 48 -17.58 8.14 -0.38
N PRO A 49 -16.92 7.09 0.15
CA PRO A 49 -17.55 6.19 1.11
C PRO A 49 -17.83 6.85 2.46
N SER A 50 -18.91 6.39 3.12
CA SER A 50 -19.19 6.78 4.49
C SER A 50 -18.20 6.16 5.48
N GLY A 51 -18.09 6.73 6.68
CA GLY A 51 -17.27 6.15 7.75
C GLY A 51 -17.70 4.72 8.12
N GLU A 52 -18.98 4.40 8.05
CA GLU A 52 -19.50 3.04 8.26
C GLU A 52 -19.01 2.08 7.16
N SER A 53 -18.92 2.51 5.92
CA SER A 53 -18.36 1.71 4.84
C SER A 53 -16.90 1.38 5.09
N TYR A 54 -16.11 2.34 5.55
CA TYR A 54 -14.72 2.13 5.96
C TYR A 54 -14.60 1.13 7.11
N ALA A 55 -15.41 1.29 8.16
CA ALA A 55 -15.40 0.41 9.30
C ALA A 55 -15.73 -1.05 8.90
N ARG A 56 -16.72 -1.24 8.02
CA ARG A 56 -17.07 -2.57 7.52
C ARG A 56 -15.99 -3.17 6.64
N GLN A 57 -15.42 -2.40 5.73
CA GLN A 57 -14.30 -2.87 4.90
C GLN A 57 -13.13 -3.33 5.77
N ALA A 58 -12.78 -2.57 6.80
CA ALA A 58 -11.72 -2.94 7.72
C ALA A 58 -12.08 -4.20 8.53
N LEU A 59 -13.30 -4.29 9.06
CA LEU A 59 -13.76 -5.44 9.83
C LEU A 59 -13.64 -6.73 9.02
N TYR A 60 -14.21 -6.76 7.82
CA TYR A 60 -14.19 -7.96 6.97
C TYR A 60 -12.78 -8.32 6.52
N SER A 61 -11.98 -7.34 6.14
CA SER A 61 -10.62 -7.56 5.70
C SER A 61 -9.72 -8.07 6.82
N GLN A 62 -9.74 -7.42 7.97
CA GLN A 62 -8.90 -7.81 9.12
C GLN A 62 -9.27 -9.19 9.65
N LEU A 63 -10.57 -9.53 9.71
CA LEU A 63 -11.02 -10.88 10.06
C LEU A 63 -10.53 -11.91 9.05
N TYR A 64 -10.66 -11.63 7.75
CA TYR A 64 -10.18 -12.52 6.69
C TYR A 64 -8.67 -12.78 6.80
N TYR A 65 -7.87 -11.72 6.95
CA TYR A 65 -6.42 -11.86 7.12
C TYR A 65 -6.07 -12.64 8.38
N TYR A 66 -6.76 -12.39 9.47
CA TYR A 66 -6.55 -13.13 10.70
C TYR A 66 -6.89 -14.63 10.56
N GLU A 67 -8.03 -14.94 9.96
CA GLU A 67 -8.48 -16.33 9.74
C GLU A 67 -7.57 -17.10 8.78
N LYS A 68 -7.11 -16.44 7.71
CA LYS A 68 -6.38 -17.13 6.63
C LYS A 68 -4.85 -17.15 6.85
N PHE A 69 -4.31 -16.09 7.42
CA PHE A 69 -2.85 -15.90 7.55
C PHE A 69 -2.38 -15.78 9.02
N GLY A 70 -3.27 -15.68 9.98
CA GLY A 70 -2.94 -15.46 11.40
C GLY A 70 -2.38 -14.07 11.71
N ILE A 71 -2.60 -13.09 10.84
CA ILE A 71 -2.09 -11.73 10.96
C ILE A 71 -3.22 -10.70 10.82
N THR A 72 -2.96 -9.48 11.26
CA THR A 72 -3.74 -8.29 10.91
C THR A 72 -2.85 -7.33 10.13
N CYS A 73 -3.41 -6.69 9.10
CA CYS A 73 -2.69 -5.67 8.35
C CYS A 73 -2.50 -4.42 9.20
N LYS A 74 -1.27 -3.93 9.27
CA LYS A 74 -0.89 -2.72 9.99
C LYS A 74 -0.77 -1.48 9.10
N THR A 75 -0.81 -1.67 7.80
CA THR A 75 -0.60 -0.61 6.82
C THR A 75 -1.84 -0.43 5.95
N GLY A 76 -2.43 0.77 5.99
CA GLY A 76 -3.36 1.21 4.96
C GLY A 76 -2.58 1.54 3.69
N TYR A 77 -3.10 1.14 2.55
CA TYR A 77 -2.42 1.27 1.28
C TYR A 77 -3.39 1.77 0.21
N ASN A 78 -3.17 2.99 -0.27
CA ASN A 78 -4.08 3.62 -1.22
C ASN A 78 -3.30 4.52 -2.19
N VAL A 79 -2.69 3.90 -3.19
CA VAL A 79 -1.69 4.54 -4.03
C VAL A 79 -2.27 5.42 -5.13
N ASP A 80 -3.49 5.16 -5.58
CA ASP A 80 -4.09 5.84 -6.72
C ASP A 80 -5.38 6.62 -6.36
N SER A 81 -5.55 7.01 -5.10
CA SER A 81 -6.69 7.83 -4.69
C SER A 81 -6.54 9.29 -5.11
N PHE A 82 -7.65 9.87 -5.55
CA PHE A 82 -7.71 11.25 -6.02
C PHE A 82 -8.06 12.23 -4.88
N GLY A 83 -7.35 12.11 -3.78
CA GLY A 83 -7.53 12.89 -2.57
C GLY A 83 -7.88 12.03 -1.37
N HIS A 84 -7.72 12.58 -0.17
CA HIS A 84 -7.93 11.90 1.10
C HIS A 84 -8.73 12.79 2.04
N ASN A 85 -9.69 12.22 2.79
CA ASN A 85 -10.38 13.00 3.80
C ASN A 85 -9.53 13.19 5.06
N ALA A 86 -9.76 14.29 5.77
CA ALA A 86 -8.99 14.67 6.95
C ALA A 86 -9.11 13.69 8.13
N MET A 87 -10.12 12.80 8.13
CA MET A 87 -10.33 11.79 9.18
C MET A 87 -9.67 10.46 8.85
N MET A 88 -8.86 10.38 7.79
CA MET A 88 -8.16 9.15 7.42
C MET A 88 -7.32 8.57 8.57
N PRO A 89 -6.55 9.33 9.34
CA PRO A 89 -5.81 8.79 10.49
C PRO A 89 -6.72 8.13 11.53
N GLN A 90 -7.89 8.69 11.82
CA GLN A 90 -8.87 8.09 12.70
C GLN A 90 -9.38 6.74 12.17
N LEU A 91 -9.77 6.70 10.90
CA LEU A 91 -10.29 5.50 10.25
C LEU A 91 -9.24 4.38 10.26
N LEU A 92 -7.99 4.70 9.96
CA LEU A 92 -6.87 3.77 9.99
C LEU A 92 -6.61 3.24 11.39
N GLN A 93 -6.36 4.13 12.35
CA GLN A 93 -5.99 3.74 13.71
C GLN A 93 -7.08 2.92 14.39
N LYS A 94 -8.35 3.33 14.25
CA LYS A 94 -9.48 2.58 14.80
C LYS A 94 -9.75 1.25 14.10
N SER A 95 -9.19 1.06 12.92
CA SER A 95 -9.19 -0.20 12.17
C SER A 95 -7.94 -1.07 12.43
N GLY A 96 -7.08 -0.65 13.37
CA GLY A 96 -5.87 -1.38 13.76
C GLY A 96 -4.68 -1.18 12.81
N MET A 97 -4.72 -0.16 11.97
CA MET A 97 -3.63 0.22 11.07
C MET A 97 -2.86 1.43 11.62
N ASP A 98 -1.56 1.27 11.77
CA ASP A 98 -0.67 2.26 12.38
C ASP A 98 0.10 3.08 11.32
N PHE A 99 0.09 2.58 10.08
CA PHE A 99 0.83 3.13 8.95
C PHE A 99 -0.08 3.39 7.76
N TYR A 100 0.29 4.39 6.94
CA TYR A 100 -0.42 4.66 5.71
C TYR A 100 0.56 4.92 4.56
N VAL A 101 0.30 4.32 3.41
CA VAL A 101 1.08 4.52 2.18
C VAL A 101 0.17 5.02 1.08
N PHE A 102 0.55 6.12 0.43
CA PHE A 102 -0.15 6.66 -0.71
C PHE A 102 0.83 7.29 -1.72
N GLN A 103 0.37 7.47 -2.95
CA GLN A 103 1.14 8.14 -4.01
C GLN A 103 0.46 9.42 -4.47
N ARG A 104 -0.85 9.42 -4.68
CA ARG A 104 -1.60 10.63 -5.05
C ARG A 104 -2.24 11.31 -3.82
N PRO A 105 -2.28 12.64 -3.79
CA PRO A 105 -1.69 13.56 -4.78
C PRO A 105 -0.16 13.46 -4.79
N GLY A 106 0.43 13.43 -6.00
CA GLY A 106 1.88 13.47 -6.20
C GLY A 106 2.45 14.86 -5.87
N MET A 107 3.78 14.97 -5.80
CA MET A 107 4.46 16.22 -5.46
C MET A 107 4.08 17.37 -6.39
N HIS A 108 3.90 17.08 -7.68
CA HIS A 108 3.49 18.07 -8.69
C HIS A 108 2.01 18.48 -8.61
N GLU A 109 1.19 17.70 -7.89
CA GLU A 109 -0.24 17.96 -7.70
C GLU A 109 -0.51 18.74 -6.41
N ASN A 110 0.30 18.52 -5.38
CA ASN A 110 0.22 19.24 -4.11
C ASN A 110 1.58 19.21 -3.40
N ASP A 111 2.25 20.34 -3.33
CA ASP A 111 3.56 20.54 -2.69
C ASP A 111 3.48 20.93 -1.20
N GLU A 112 2.29 21.22 -0.69
CA GLU A 112 2.07 21.51 0.74
C GLU A 112 2.11 20.24 1.60
N ILE A 113 1.83 19.05 1.01
CA ILE A 113 1.91 17.78 1.73
C ILE A 113 3.39 17.38 1.83
N PRO A 114 3.89 17.04 3.05
CA PRO A 114 5.27 16.64 3.24
C PRO A 114 5.71 15.51 2.32
N GLU A 115 6.98 15.53 1.94
CA GLU A 115 7.60 14.44 1.17
C GLU A 115 7.91 13.24 2.05
N ASN A 116 7.80 12.08 1.46
CA ASN A 116 8.19 10.79 2.01
C ASN A 116 7.51 10.48 3.34
N LEU A 117 8.19 10.58 4.47
CA LEU A 117 7.74 10.11 5.77
C LEU A 117 7.31 11.27 6.68
N PHE A 118 6.08 11.23 7.17
CA PHE A 118 5.54 12.22 8.09
C PHE A 118 4.45 11.65 8.99
N TRP A 119 4.18 12.34 10.11
CA TRP A 119 3.04 12.06 10.95
C TRP A 119 1.81 12.81 10.45
N TRP A 120 0.72 12.09 10.25
CA TRP A 120 -0.56 12.67 9.89
C TRP A 120 -1.53 12.55 11.06
N ASP A 121 -2.06 13.69 11.49
CA ASP A 121 -3.01 13.81 12.60
C ASP A 121 -4.42 14.10 12.10
N SER A 122 -5.42 13.53 12.74
CA SER A 122 -6.83 13.91 12.55
C SER A 122 -7.38 14.68 13.76
N ALA A 123 -8.53 15.31 13.57
CA ALA A 123 -9.13 16.21 14.57
C ALA A 123 -9.48 15.53 15.92
N ASP A 124 -9.63 14.21 15.95
CA ASP A 124 -9.86 13.43 17.17
C ASP A 124 -8.58 13.06 17.94
N GLY A 125 -7.40 13.52 17.45
CA GLY A 125 -6.10 13.19 18.01
C GLY A 125 -5.51 11.86 17.57
N SER A 126 -6.19 11.12 16.69
CA SER A 126 -5.62 9.92 16.07
C SER A 126 -4.46 10.31 15.15
N ARG A 127 -3.40 9.49 15.15
CA ARG A 127 -2.15 9.76 14.43
C ARG A 127 -1.63 8.49 13.76
N VAL A 128 -1.20 8.60 12.51
CA VAL A 128 -0.58 7.51 11.77
C VAL A 128 0.73 7.97 11.12
N LEU A 129 1.71 7.06 11.07
CA LEU A 129 2.92 7.32 10.32
C LEU A 129 2.64 7.10 8.84
N THR A 130 2.80 8.14 8.05
CA THR A 130 2.41 8.17 6.66
C THR A 130 3.62 8.25 5.75
N TYR A 131 3.61 7.44 4.70
CA TYR A 131 4.62 7.46 3.65
C TYR A 131 4.00 7.88 2.32
N ARG A 132 4.44 9.01 1.78
CA ARG A 132 4.11 9.47 0.44
C ARG A 132 5.18 9.00 -0.52
N LEU A 133 4.78 8.21 -1.51
CA LEU A 133 5.69 7.65 -2.49
C LEU A 133 6.35 8.72 -3.35
N PRO A 134 7.68 8.72 -3.48
CA PRO A 134 8.37 9.57 -4.44
C PRO A 134 8.15 9.05 -5.86
N GLY A 135 7.51 9.83 -6.69
CA GLY A 135 7.22 9.48 -8.08
C GLY A 135 6.05 8.50 -8.26
N GLY A 136 5.92 7.97 -9.45
CA GLY A 136 4.85 7.05 -9.83
C GLY A 136 5.15 5.58 -9.52
N TYR A 137 4.16 4.73 -9.75
CA TYR A 137 4.26 3.28 -9.56
C TYR A 137 4.52 2.50 -10.86
N GLY A 138 4.54 3.18 -12.01
CA GLY A 138 4.91 2.58 -13.30
C GLY A 138 6.36 2.84 -13.67
N THR A 139 6.95 1.93 -14.43
CA THR A 139 8.30 2.07 -15.00
C THR A 139 8.30 1.73 -16.49
N ASP A 140 9.07 2.49 -17.26
CA ASP A 140 9.21 2.31 -18.70
C ASP A 140 10.51 1.54 -19.01
N GLY A 141 10.55 0.27 -18.58
CA GLY A 141 11.65 -0.64 -18.81
C GLY A 141 12.81 -0.55 -17.83
N ILE A 142 13.77 -1.46 -17.99
CA ILE A 142 14.87 -1.69 -17.04
C ILE A 142 15.80 -0.49 -16.87
N GLU A 143 16.05 0.28 -17.93
CA GLU A 143 16.91 1.45 -17.85
C GLU A 143 16.28 2.58 -17.03
N ALA A 144 14.96 2.76 -17.15
CA ALA A 144 14.23 3.72 -16.33
C ALA A 144 14.18 3.28 -14.87
N LEU A 145 13.99 1.98 -14.62
CA LEU A 145 14.03 1.40 -13.29
C LEU A 145 15.40 1.60 -12.63
N SER A 146 16.50 1.29 -13.34
CA SER A 146 17.87 1.47 -12.85
C SER A 146 18.15 2.92 -12.45
N ARG A 147 17.79 3.88 -13.29
CA ARG A 147 17.96 5.32 -12.96
C ARG A 147 17.19 5.71 -11.70
N ARG A 148 15.95 5.24 -11.55
CA ARG A 148 15.14 5.52 -10.37
C ARG A 148 15.72 4.89 -9.09
N ILE A 149 16.31 3.71 -9.19
CA ILE A 149 17.04 3.08 -8.07
C ILE A 149 18.20 3.98 -7.65
N ASP A 150 19.04 4.41 -8.60
CA ASP A 150 20.21 5.27 -8.31
C ASP A 150 19.81 6.63 -7.71
N GLU A 151 18.71 7.21 -8.19
CA GLU A 151 18.17 8.49 -7.66
C GLU A 151 17.65 8.32 -6.24
N LEU A 152 16.90 7.25 -5.97
CA LEU A 152 16.36 7.00 -4.64
C LEU A 152 17.41 6.58 -3.62
N ASP A 153 18.46 5.87 -4.06
CA ASP A 153 19.59 5.50 -3.20
C ASP A 153 20.31 6.73 -2.69
N LYS A 154 20.65 7.66 -3.58
CA LYS A 154 21.24 8.97 -3.20
C LYS A 154 20.33 9.74 -2.24
N ARG A 155 19.01 9.76 -2.52
CA ARG A 155 18.05 10.45 -1.66
C ARG A 155 17.90 9.76 -0.31
N ALA A 156 17.98 8.44 -0.24
CA ALA A 156 17.95 7.68 1.02
C ALA A 156 19.13 8.06 1.91
N ASP A 157 20.32 8.26 1.33
CA ASP A 157 21.49 8.76 2.05
C ASP A 157 21.28 10.17 2.62
N GLU A 158 20.65 11.06 1.84
CA GLU A 158 20.35 12.44 2.27
C GLU A 158 19.34 12.50 3.42
N VAL A 159 18.30 11.67 3.40
CA VAL A 159 17.25 11.67 4.43
C VAL A 159 17.56 10.75 5.61
N GLY A 160 18.53 9.86 5.48
CA GLY A 160 18.99 8.96 6.54
C GLY A 160 18.08 7.75 6.81
N TYR A 161 17.20 7.40 5.89
CA TYR A 161 16.35 6.19 5.96
C TYR A 161 16.04 5.64 4.58
N GLY A 162 15.68 4.34 4.51
CA GLY A 162 15.34 3.68 3.26
C GLY A 162 14.07 4.23 2.63
N LEU A 163 14.07 4.37 1.31
CA LEU A 163 12.93 4.81 0.52
C LEU A 163 12.32 3.63 -0.24
N MET A 164 11.00 3.69 -0.47
CA MET A 164 10.30 2.68 -1.26
C MET A 164 10.32 3.07 -2.73
N LEU A 165 10.65 2.12 -3.58
CA LEU A 165 10.46 2.20 -5.02
C LEU A 165 9.37 1.24 -5.45
N PHE A 166 8.33 1.79 -6.08
CA PHE A 166 7.32 0.98 -6.76
C PHE A 166 7.65 0.88 -8.24
N TYR A 167 7.51 -0.31 -8.80
CA TYR A 167 7.79 -0.58 -10.19
C TYR A 167 6.81 -1.60 -10.78
N GLY A 168 6.65 -1.57 -12.08
CA GLY A 168 5.75 -2.43 -12.82
C GLY A 168 5.08 -1.70 -13.97
N VAL A 169 4.12 -2.37 -14.61
CA VAL A 169 3.35 -1.80 -15.72
C VAL A 169 2.25 -0.91 -15.14
N GLY A 170 2.32 0.38 -15.41
CA GLY A 170 1.31 1.36 -14.99
C GLY A 170 0.05 1.36 -15.86
N ASN A 171 -0.78 2.38 -15.69
CA ASN A 171 -1.98 2.65 -16.49
C ASN A 171 -2.92 1.45 -16.63
N HIS A 172 -3.36 0.88 -15.50
CA HIS A 172 -4.23 -0.31 -15.42
C HIS A 172 -3.59 -1.59 -16.00
N GLY A 173 -2.27 -1.60 -16.14
CA GLY A 173 -1.51 -2.74 -16.63
C GLY A 173 -1.43 -3.88 -15.64
N GLY A 174 -0.28 -4.41 -15.42
CA GLY A 174 -0.04 -5.52 -14.50
C GLY A 174 1.09 -5.21 -13.54
N GLY A 175 1.61 -6.25 -12.93
CA GLY A 175 2.82 -6.17 -12.13
C GLY A 175 4.07 -5.99 -13.00
N PRO A 176 5.26 -6.08 -12.40
CA PRO A 176 6.52 -6.02 -13.13
C PRO A 176 6.63 -7.15 -14.16
N THR A 177 7.33 -6.87 -15.25
CA THR A 177 7.65 -7.90 -16.23
C THR A 177 8.72 -8.87 -15.67
N ARG A 178 8.90 -10.02 -16.32
CA ARG A 178 9.97 -10.95 -15.92
C ARG A 178 11.35 -10.28 -16.04
N GLY A 179 11.56 -9.47 -17.09
CA GLY A 179 12.82 -8.75 -17.28
C GLY A 179 13.07 -7.67 -16.22
N ASP A 180 12.04 -7.11 -15.60
CA ASP A 180 12.20 -6.15 -14.49
C ASP A 180 12.61 -6.84 -13.16
N ILE A 181 12.42 -8.17 -13.06
CA ILE A 181 12.70 -8.96 -11.85
C ILE A 181 14.08 -9.63 -11.92
N GLU A 182 14.54 -9.99 -13.12
CA GLU A 182 15.83 -10.62 -13.39
C GLU A 182 16.99 -9.60 -13.36
#